data_a1531cf7d4c3b3972547032eafd6103b
#
_entry.id   a1531cf7d4c3b3972547032eafd6103b
#
_cell.length_a   1.000
_cell.length_b   1.000
_cell.length_c   1.000
_cell.angle_alpha   90.00
_cell.angle_beta   90.00
_cell.angle_gamma   90.00
#
_symmetry.space_group_name_H-M   'P 1'
#
loop_
_entity.id
_entity.type
_entity.pdbx_description
1 polymer ?
#
loop_
_entity_poly.entity_id
_entity_poly.type
_entity_poly.pdbx_seq_one_letter_code
_entity_poly.pdbx_strand_id
1 'polypeptide(L)'
;MLESYFRPFRQNIIGIDQTFQSPIGEQKILYADWTASGRLYRPIEEFLSEAAGPFVGNTHTETTVTGSCMTKAYQQAKLLIKRHVGAKDYHVLISSNSGMTGVVNKFQRILGMKIHERFQSKLQLPEDERPVVFISHMEHHSNQTSWLETIATVEIIHPDEDGLMDLTHLEDLLEKYRSRQTKIAAITSCSNVTGIFTPYRQVARMMHRAGGLCFVDFAASAPYIELDMCPEDELAWLDAIYFSPHKFLGGPGATGILIFDPKLYTNKVPDNPGGGTVDWTNPWGEHKYHEEIEAREDGGTPAFLQTIKVALAMILKEEMGVGKMLERERELLGIIWPGLKKLPGLHLLADNLPERLGILSFYIDGLHYNLGVQLLNDRFGIQVRGGCSCAGTYGHYLLHVSEEKSRTITSRINHGDLSEKPGWMRLSIHPTMTNDEAHFLVAAVAELCLHHQVWAPEYTYDPKVNEFFHKNGGGQSLDKMTEGWYKTFRRQCRVPQLAGIPAFH
;
A
#
# COMPACT_ATOMS: atom_id res chain seq x y z
N MET A 1 -22.30 -15.45 -14.70
CA MET A 1 -21.93 -14.06 -14.35
C MET A 1 -20.99 -14.12 -13.16
N LEU A 2 -19.87 -13.40 -13.21
CA LEU A 2 -18.86 -13.44 -12.13
C LEU A 2 -19.34 -12.85 -10.80
N GLU A 3 -20.33 -11.96 -10.81
CA GLU A 3 -20.93 -11.45 -9.56
C GLU A 3 -21.41 -12.57 -8.63
N SER A 4 -22.10 -13.57 -9.18
CA SER A 4 -22.57 -14.71 -8.37
C SER A 4 -21.42 -15.57 -7.84
N TYR A 5 -20.30 -15.66 -8.58
CA TYR A 5 -19.10 -16.34 -8.14
C TYR A 5 -18.47 -15.63 -6.93
N PHE A 6 -18.43 -14.29 -6.91
CA PHE A 6 -17.84 -13.51 -5.81
C PHE A 6 -18.77 -13.29 -4.63
N ARG A 7 -20.06 -13.64 -4.72
CA ARG A 7 -21.04 -13.47 -3.63
C ARG A 7 -20.62 -14.14 -2.31
N PRO A 8 -20.12 -15.39 -2.26
CA PRO A 8 -19.68 -16.02 -1.01
C PRO A 8 -18.51 -15.27 -0.36
N PHE A 9 -17.56 -14.76 -1.17
CA PHE A 9 -16.46 -13.96 -0.65
C PHE A 9 -16.96 -12.62 -0.07
N ARG A 10 -17.89 -11.97 -0.77
CA ARG A 10 -18.50 -10.72 -0.31
C ARG A 10 -19.18 -10.85 1.05
N GLN A 11 -19.95 -11.90 1.26
CA GLN A 11 -20.72 -12.12 2.49
C GLN A 11 -19.83 -12.24 3.75
N ASN A 12 -18.57 -12.62 3.57
CA ASN A 12 -17.59 -12.75 4.64
C ASN A 12 -16.79 -11.48 4.93
N ILE A 13 -17.00 -10.39 4.18
CA ILE A 13 -16.39 -9.09 4.46
C ILE A 13 -17.01 -8.50 5.71
N ILE A 14 -16.19 -8.22 6.73
CA ILE A 14 -16.66 -7.61 7.97
C ILE A 14 -17.11 -6.18 7.71
N GLY A 15 -18.36 -5.87 8.07
CA GLY A 15 -18.94 -4.53 7.88
C GLY A 15 -19.45 -4.26 6.47
N ILE A 16 -19.74 -5.28 5.65
CA ILE A 16 -20.25 -5.11 4.28
C ILE A 16 -21.62 -4.41 4.23
N ASP A 17 -22.43 -4.57 5.27
CA ASP A 17 -23.75 -3.95 5.41
C ASP A 17 -23.78 -2.87 6.51
N GLN A 18 -22.62 -2.37 6.92
CA GLN A 18 -22.52 -1.37 7.98
C GLN A 18 -23.15 -0.05 7.53
N THR A 19 -23.92 0.56 8.43
CA THR A 19 -24.48 1.92 8.27
C THR A 19 -23.80 2.90 9.24
N PHE A 20 -23.96 4.18 8.97
CA PHE A 20 -23.56 5.27 9.86
C PHE A 20 -24.51 6.46 9.71
N GLN A 21 -24.56 7.33 10.74
CA GLN A 21 -25.34 8.57 10.71
C GLN A 21 -24.49 9.70 10.12
N SER A 22 -24.85 10.15 8.92
CA SER A 22 -24.30 11.35 8.29
C SER A 22 -25.10 12.59 8.71
N PRO A 23 -24.64 13.81 8.40
CA PRO A 23 -25.45 15.03 8.58
C PRO A 23 -26.77 15.03 7.81
N ILE A 24 -26.89 14.22 6.77
CA ILE A 24 -28.05 14.16 5.86
C ILE A 24 -29.02 13.02 6.27
N GLY A 25 -28.55 12.06 7.05
CA GLY A 25 -29.32 10.89 7.49
C GLY A 25 -28.50 9.62 7.57
N GLU A 26 -29.16 8.48 7.77
CA GLU A 26 -28.48 7.19 7.78
C GLU A 26 -28.02 6.81 6.38
N GLN A 27 -26.72 6.41 6.28
CA GLN A 27 -26.10 5.97 5.05
C GLN A 27 -25.51 4.57 5.21
N LYS A 28 -25.63 3.73 4.17
CA LYS A 28 -24.91 2.47 4.09
C LYS A 28 -23.49 2.73 3.57
N ILE A 29 -22.48 2.13 4.18
CA ILE A 29 -21.10 2.23 3.71
C ILE A 29 -20.94 1.47 2.40
N LEU A 30 -20.64 2.20 1.32
CA LEU A 30 -20.11 1.66 0.07
C LEU A 30 -18.60 1.94 0.01
N TYR A 31 -17.80 0.92 0.31
CA TYR A 31 -16.35 1.08 0.37
C TYR A 31 -15.73 1.04 -1.03
N ALA A 32 -15.19 2.16 -1.47
CA ALA A 32 -14.58 2.36 -2.78
C ALA A 32 -13.14 2.96 -2.67
N ASP A 33 -12.42 2.66 -1.58
CA ASP A 33 -11.01 3.05 -1.36
C ASP A 33 -10.09 1.83 -1.17
N TRP A 34 -10.31 0.76 -1.94
CA TRP A 34 -9.60 -0.51 -1.84
C TRP A 34 -8.09 -0.39 -2.08
N THR A 35 -7.65 0.53 -2.92
CA THR A 35 -6.22 0.81 -3.15
C THR A 35 -5.52 1.36 -1.90
N ALA A 36 -6.25 1.97 -0.97
CA ALA A 36 -5.68 2.46 0.27
C ALA A 36 -5.53 1.35 1.31
N SER A 37 -6.54 0.51 1.47
CA SER A 37 -6.52 -0.64 2.37
C SER A 37 -7.61 -1.62 1.97
N GLY A 38 -7.39 -2.93 2.16
CA GLY A 38 -8.42 -3.94 2.08
C GLY A 38 -9.43 -3.84 3.23
N ARG A 39 -10.33 -4.81 3.30
CA ARG A 39 -11.31 -4.98 4.39
C ARG A 39 -10.97 -6.23 5.19
N LEU A 40 -11.37 -6.28 6.47
CA LEU A 40 -11.27 -7.49 7.28
C LEU A 40 -12.18 -8.59 6.71
N TYR A 41 -11.74 -9.82 6.84
CA TYR A 41 -12.43 -11.00 6.32
C TYR A 41 -12.68 -12.02 7.43
N ARG A 42 -13.92 -12.34 7.69
CA ARG A 42 -14.34 -13.13 8.85
C ARG A 42 -13.58 -14.45 9.03
N PRO A 43 -13.43 -15.32 8.02
CA PRO A 43 -12.70 -16.58 8.21
C PRO A 43 -11.23 -16.41 8.61
N ILE A 44 -10.57 -15.32 8.18
CA ILE A 44 -9.19 -15.03 8.58
C ILE A 44 -9.14 -14.60 10.05
N GLU A 45 -10.06 -13.73 10.50
CA GLU A 45 -10.10 -13.27 11.89
C GLU A 45 -10.45 -14.43 12.84
N GLU A 46 -11.41 -15.27 12.46
CA GLU A 46 -11.78 -16.47 13.21
C GLU A 46 -10.63 -17.48 13.28
N PHE A 47 -9.92 -17.72 12.18
CA PHE A 47 -8.73 -18.58 12.19
C PHE A 47 -7.65 -18.08 13.17
N LEU A 48 -7.37 -16.78 13.15
CA LEU A 48 -6.35 -16.18 14.03
C LEU A 48 -6.76 -16.24 15.50
N SER A 49 -8.05 -16.07 15.83
CA SER A 49 -8.54 -16.10 17.21
C SER A 49 -8.77 -17.51 17.74
N GLU A 50 -9.33 -18.41 16.95
CA GLU A 50 -9.86 -19.70 17.41
C GLU A 50 -8.95 -20.89 17.08
N ALA A 51 -8.25 -20.88 15.95
CA ALA A 51 -7.35 -21.96 15.56
C ALA A 51 -5.90 -21.69 15.99
N ALA A 52 -5.36 -20.52 15.65
CA ALA A 52 -3.99 -20.14 16.01
C ALA A 52 -3.89 -19.61 17.44
N GLY A 53 -4.88 -18.84 17.88
CA GLY A 53 -4.90 -18.12 19.16
C GLY A 53 -4.58 -18.98 20.38
N PRO A 54 -5.16 -20.19 20.56
CA PRO A 54 -4.86 -21.08 21.67
C PRO A 54 -3.40 -21.54 21.77
N PHE A 55 -2.66 -21.47 20.66
CA PHE A 55 -1.25 -21.90 20.57
C PHE A 55 -0.27 -20.73 20.52
N VAL A 56 -0.74 -19.48 20.70
CA VAL A 56 0.15 -18.32 20.62
C VAL A 56 1.18 -18.35 21.75
N GLY A 57 2.45 -18.33 21.36
CA GLY A 57 3.62 -18.21 22.21
C GLY A 57 4.75 -17.53 21.44
N ASN A 58 5.87 -17.23 22.11
CA ASN A 58 7.01 -16.62 21.43
C ASN A 58 7.64 -17.63 20.45
N THR A 59 8.10 -17.16 19.28
CA THR A 59 8.71 -17.96 18.21
C THR A 59 10.10 -18.34 18.58
N HIS A 60 10.94 -17.90 19.22
CA HIS A 60 12.35 -18.28 19.42
C HIS A 60 12.55 -19.48 20.38
N THR A 61 11.60 -20.41 20.45
CA THR A 61 11.70 -21.61 21.27
C THR A 61 10.99 -22.79 20.61
N GLU A 62 11.59 -23.97 20.67
CA GLU A 62 11.04 -25.21 20.11
C GLU A 62 10.83 -26.29 21.18
N THR A 63 10.88 -25.92 22.47
CA THR A 63 10.77 -26.86 23.58
C THR A 63 9.35 -26.99 24.15
N THR A 64 8.46 -26.05 23.82
CA THR A 64 7.07 -26.06 24.26
C THR A 64 6.11 -26.12 23.08
N VAL A 65 4.92 -26.67 23.29
CA VAL A 65 3.91 -26.77 22.21
C VAL A 65 3.59 -25.40 21.60
N THR A 66 3.41 -24.37 22.41
CA THR A 66 3.08 -23.02 21.93
C THR A 66 4.23 -22.40 21.13
N GLY A 67 5.46 -22.45 21.63
CA GLY A 67 6.63 -21.93 20.94
C GLY A 67 6.91 -22.68 19.64
N SER A 68 6.91 -24.02 19.67
CA SER A 68 7.12 -24.85 18.48
C SER A 68 6.04 -24.65 17.42
N CYS A 69 4.78 -24.54 17.85
CA CYS A 69 3.66 -24.32 16.93
C CYS A 69 3.80 -22.97 16.20
N MET A 70 4.06 -21.90 16.94
CA MET A 70 4.17 -20.55 16.34
C MET A 70 5.42 -20.42 15.48
N THR A 71 6.56 -21.00 15.88
CA THR A 71 7.78 -21.04 15.05
C THR A 71 7.50 -21.72 13.71
N LYS A 72 6.90 -22.91 13.73
CA LYS A 72 6.55 -23.64 12.52
C LYS A 72 5.52 -22.91 11.65
N ALA A 73 4.48 -22.36 12.26
CA ALA A 73 3.45 -21.61 11.52
C ALA A 73 4.04 -20.36 10.85
N TYR A 74 4.96 -19.65 11.52
CA TYR A 74 5.67 -18.52 10.96
C TYR A 74 6.56 -18.91 9.78
N GLN A 75 7.35 -19.98 9.89
CA GLN A 75 8.17 -20.49 8.80
C GLN A 75 7.34 -20.97 7.61
N GLN A 76 6.24 -21.67 7.87
CA GLN A 76 5.29 -22.07 6.81
C GLN A 76 4.66 -20.86 6.11
N ALA A 77 4.29 -19.83 6.86
CA ALA A 77 3.77 -18.60 6.27
C ALA A 77 4.79 -17.94 5.33
N LYS A 78 6.07 -17.85 5.72
CA LYS A 78 7.15 -17.35 4.83
C LYS A 78 7.24 -18.15 3.53
N LEU A 79 7.20 -19.49 3.61
CA LEU A 79 7.26 -20.37 2.43
C LEU A 79 6.02 -20.17 1.53
N LEU A 80 4.81 -20.07 2.10
CA LEU A 80 3.59 -19.80 1.35
C LEU A 80 3.68 -18.45 0.62
N ILE A 81 4.16 -17.41 1.29
CA ILE A 81 4.35 -16.09 0.69
C ILE A 81 5.35 -16.15 -0.47
N LYS A 82 6.51 -16.79 -0.29
CA LYS A 82 7.51 -16.97 -1.36
C LYS A 82 6.91 -17.67 -2.59
N ARG A 83 6.17 -18.76 -2.39
CA ARG A 83 5.52 -19.51 -3.47
C ARG A 83 4.49 -18.65 -4.20
N HIS A 84 3.67 -17.91 -3.46
CA HIS A 84 2.63 -17.04 -4.03
C HIS A 84 3.18 -15.99 -4.99
N VAL A 85 4.43 -15.55 -4.78
CA VAL A 85 5.07 -14.54 -5.63
C VAL A 85 6.10 -15.11 -6.60
N GLY A 86 6.14 -16.43 -6.82
CA GLY A 86 7.09 -17.08 -7.73
C GLY A 86 8.55 -16.98 -7.27
N ALA A 87 8.81 -16.63 -6.00
CA ALA A 87 10.16 -16.62 -5.45
C ALA A 87 10.64 -18.02 -5.16
N LYS A 88 11.96 -18.25 -5.22
CA LYS A 88 12.58 -19.52 -4.84
C LYS A 88 12.77 -19.57 -3.32
N ASP A 89 12.89 -20.77 -2.76
CA ASP A 89 13.04 -20.97 -1.31
C ASP A 89 14.27 -20.26 -0.73
N TYR A 90 15.34 -20.09 -1.51
CA TYR A 90 16.58 -19.42 -1.10
C TYR A 90 16.47 -17.88 -1.03
N HIS A 91 15.47 -17.25 -1.65
CA HIS A 91 15.27 -15.80 -1.53
C HIS A 91 15.02 -15.42 -0.07
N VAL A 92 15.49 -14.25 0.31
CA VAL A 92 15.32 -13.71 1.65
C VAL A 92 13.98 -12.99 1.75
N LEU A 93 13.16 -13.38 2.73
CA LEU A 93 11.91 -12.69 3.05
C LEU A 93 12.07 -11.93 4.38
N ILE A 94 11.84 -10.63 4.33
CA ILE A 94 11.83 -9.77 5.51
C ILE A 94 10.45 -9.13 5.67
N SER A 95 9.97 -9.07 6.90
CA SER A 95 8.71 -8.41 7.28
C SER A 95 8.96 -7.15 8.12
N SER A 96 8.07 -6.15 8.01
CA SER A 96 8.11 -4.93 8.83
C SER A 96 6.71 -4.37 9.04
N ASN A 97 6.44 -3.89 10.27
CA ASN A 97 5.12 -3.45 10.70
C ASN A 97 4.58 -2.19 9.98
N SER A 98 5.43 -1.41 9.31
CA SER A 98 5.04 -0.16 8.63
C SER A 98 4.71 -0.37 7.14
N GLY A 99 4.21 -1.54 6.75
CA GLY A 99 3.88 -1.86 5.36
C GLY A 99 5.10 -1.78 4.43
N MET A 100 4.86 -1.51 3.14
CA MET A 100 5.92 -1.36 2.14
C MET A 100 6.92 -0.25 2.53
N THR A 101 6.48 0.87 3.06
CA THR A 101 7.36 1.96 3.49
C THR A 101 8.43 1.50 4.49
N GLY A 102 8.04 0.68 5.47
CA GLY A 102 8.98 0.13 6.46
C GLY A 102 10.01 -0.79 5.83
N VAL A 103 9.58 -1.70 4.97
CA VAL A 103 10.48 -2.68 4.35
C VAL A 103 11.42 -2.06 3.33
N VAL A 104 11.00 -1.09 2.51
CA VAL A 104 11.90 -0.41 1.55
C VAL A 104 12.97 0.40 2.27
N ASN A 105 12.61 1.11 3.35
CA ASN A 105 13.57 1.84 4.17
C ASN A 105 14.56 0.89 4.87
N LYS A 106 14.11 -0.27 5.36
CA LYS A 106 14.98 -1.32 5.91
C LYS A 106 15.91 -1.86 4.81
N PHE A 107 15.38 -2.13 3.62
CA PHE A 107 16.18 -2.63 2.50
C PHE A 107 17.28 -1.66 2.07
N GLN A 108 16.98 -0.36 2.00
CA GLN A 108 17.98 0.67 1.69
C GLN A 108 19.11 0.73 2.73
N ARG A 109 18.82 0.45 4.02
CA ARG A 109 19.87 0.32 5.05
C ARG A 109 20.66 -0.97 4.90
N ILE A 110 20.00 -2.08 4.60
CA ILE A 110 20.67 -3.37 4.30
C ILE A 110 21.62 -3.21 3.11
N LEU A 111 21.21 -2.47 2.06
CA LEU A 111 22.06 -2.18 0.90
C LEU A 111 23.18 -1.17 1.20
N GLY A 112 23.27 -0.63 2.42
CA GLY A 112 24.25 0.37 2.80
C GLY A 112 24.04 1.75 2.15
N MET A 113 22.82 2.00 1.64
CA MET A 113 22.51 3.23 0.89
C MET A 113 22.03 4.38 1.77
N LYS A 114 21.68 4.12 3.04
CA LYS A 114 21.26 5.17 3.98
C LYS A 114 22.34 5.53 4.96
N ILE A 115 22.60 6.83 5.05
CA ILE A 115 23.44 7.43 6.07
C ILE A 115 22.62 8.48 6.81
N HIS A 116 22.89 8.66 8.08
CA HIS A 116 22.24 9.71 8.86
C HIS A 116 22.59 11.09 8.28
N GLU A 117 21.62 11.99 8.12
CA GLU A 117 21.76 13.32 7.51
C GLU A 117 22.96 14.11 8.06
N ARG A 118 23.23 13.98 9.38
CA ARG A 118 24.37 14.60 10.06
C ARG A 118 25.72 14.24 9.43
N PHE A 119 25.82 13.09 8.75
CA PHE A 119 27.06 12.60 8.15
C PHE A 119 27.09 12.70 6.64
N GLN A 120 25.98 13.06 5.98
CA GLN A 120 25.91 13.16 4.51
C GLN A 120 26.99 14.09 3.93
N SER A 121 27.19 15.28 4.54
CA SER A 121 28.20 16.23 4.07
C SER A 121 29.64 15.78 4.26
N LYS A 122 29.86 14.71 5.07
CA LYS A 122 31.19 14.14 5.33
C LYS A 122 31.49 12.95 4.42
N LEU A 123 30.46 12.41 3.75
CA LEU A 123 30.62 11.29 2.83
C LEU A 123 31.13 11.83 1.49
N GLN A 124 32.33 11.42 1.11
CA GLN A 124 32.90 11.68 -0.21
C GLN A 124 33.00 10.34 -0.94
N LEU A 125 32.15 10.14 -1.92
CA LEU A 125 32.19 8.99 -2.81
C LEU A 125 32.66 9.45 -4.19
N PRO A 126 33.60 8.71 -4.81
CA PRO A 126 33.87 8.87 -6.23
C PRO A 126 32.59 8.77 -7.06
N GLU A 127 32.56 9.48 -8.19
CA GLU A 127 31.34 9.57 -9.00
C GLU A 127 30.91 8.20 -9.55
N ASP A 128 31.85 7.35 -9.93
CA ASP A 128 31.61 5.99 -10.43
C ASP A 128 31.17 5.00 -9.33
N GLU A 129 31.54 5.25 -8.08
CA GLU A 129 31.10 4.45 -6.93
C GLU A 129 29.75 4.88 -6.38
N ARG A 130 29.29 6.11 -6.66
CA ARG A 130 27.98 6.60 -6.23
C ARG A 130 26.87 5.83 -6.94
N PRO A 131 25.99 5.13 -6.22
CA PRO A 131 24.86 4.43 -6.86
C PRO A 131 23.96 5.38 -7.64
N VAL A 132 23.35 4.89 -8.72
CA VAL A 132 22.24 5.58 -9.38
C VAL A 132 20.98 4.76 -9.28
N VAL A 133 19.86 5.43 -8.98
CA VAL A 133 18.53 4.81 -8.86
C VAL A 133 17.60 5.48 -9.86
N PHE A 134 17.03 4.67 -10.74
CA PHE A 134 16.03 5.09 -11.71
C PHE A 134 14.65 4.78 -11.14
N ILE A 135 13.79 5.79 -11.02
CA ILE A 135 12.41 5.66 -10.59
C ILE A 135 11.46 6.13 -11.69
N SER A 136 10.24 5.63 -11.72
CA SER A 136 9.27 6.14 -12.67
C SER A 136 8.65 7.47 -12.21
N HIS A 137 8.06 8.21 -13.15
CA HIS A 137 7.27 9.41 -12.82
C HIS A 137 5.97 9.07 -12.06
N MET A 138 5.57 7.78 -12.00
CA MET A 138 4.32 7.30 -11.40
C MET A 138 4.46 6.83 -9.94
N GLU A 139 5.63 7.04 -9.31
CA GLU A 139 5.93 6.45 -8.00
C GLU A 139 5.04 6.99 -6.87
N HIS A 140 4.68 6.09 -5.98
CA HIS A 140 4.19 6.48 -4.65
C HIS A 140 5.32 7.14 -3.85
N HIS A 141 4.99 8.12 -2.98
CA HIS A 141 5.98 8.79 -2.15
C HIS A 141 6.94 7.83 -1.43
N SER A 142 6.46 6.67 -0.96
CA SER A 142 7.31 5.69 -0.28
C SER A 142 8.41 5.12 -1.16
N ASN A 143 8.20 5.02 -2.47
CA ASN A 143 9.19 4.54 -3.43
C ASN A 143 9.94 5.69 -4.13
N GLN A 144 9.56 6.92 -3.90
CA GLN A 144 10.28 8.11 -4.41
C GLN A 144 11.09 8.77 -3.29
N THR A 145 10.43 9.31 -2.26
CA THR A 145 11.13 10.10 -1.23
C THR A 145 12.14 9.27 -0.45
N SER A 146 11.89 7.97 -0.26
CA SER A 146 12.84 7.10 0.43
C SER A 146 14.18 6.97 -0.30
N TRP A 147 14.17 6.94 -1.64
CA TRP A 147 15.38 6.91 -2.47
C TRP A 147 16.07 8.25 -2.55
N LEU A 148 15.30 9.36 -2.59
CA LEU A 148 15.85 10.72 -2.52
C LEU A 148 16.66 10.96 -1.23
N GLU A 149 16.31 10.28 -0.15
CA GLU A 149 17.00 10.33 1.16
C GLU A 149 18.07 9.23 1.30
N THR A 150 18.72 8.84 0.18
CA THR A 150 19.86 7.92 0.15
C THR A 150 21.12 8.64 -0.38
N ILE A 151 22.25 7.91 -0.40
CA ILE A 151 23.50 8.39 -0.99
C ILE A 151 23.49 8.35 -2.52
N ALA A 152 22.47 7.79 -3.14
CA ALA A 152 22.36 7.60 -4.58
C ALA A 152 22.08 8.92 -5.32
N THR A 153 22.46 8.97 -6.59
CA THR A 153 21.85 9.87 -7.57
C THR A 153 20.49 9.26 -7.96
N VAL A 154 19.41 10.04 -7.87
CA VAL A 154 18.06 9.55 -8.26
C VAL A 154 17.64 10.27 -9.53
N GLU A 155 17.31 9.50 -10.56
CA GLU A 155 16.81 9.98 -11.85
C GLU A 155 15.36 9.49 -12.06
N ILE A 156 14.52 10.41 -12.56
CA ILE A 156 13.13 10.09 -12.88
C ILE A 156 13.03 9.72 -14.36
N ILE A 157 12.51 8.54 -14.65
CA ILE A 157 12.15 8.16 -16.02
C ILE A 157 10.87 8.94 -16.37
N HIS A 158 10.97 9.80 -17.39
CA HIS A 158 9.89 10.67 -17.84
C HIS A 158 8.75 9.89 -18.49
N PRO A 159 7.54 10.46 -18.60
CA PRO A 159 6.48 9.91 -19.45
C PRO A 159 6.80 10.12 -20.92
N ASP A 160 6.29 9.22 -21.76
CA ASP A 160 6.16 9.41 -23.20
C ASP A 160 4.96 10.32 -23.54
N GLU A 161 4.66 10.46 -24.84
CA GLU A 161 3.56 11.31 -25.34
C GLU A 161 2.16 10.81 -24.88
N ASP A 162 2.02 9.52 -24.59
CA ASP A 162 0.78 8.91 -24.09
C ASP A 162 0.67 8.96 -22.55
N GLY A 163 1.73 9.38 -21.86
CA GLY A 163 1.81 9.42 -20.40
C GLY A 163 2.27 8.11 -19.75
N LEU A 164 2.76 7.15 -20.55
CA LEU A 164 3.38 5.92 -20.11
C LEU A 164 4.87 6.13 -19.78
N MET A 165 5.50 5.16 -19.13
CA MET A 165 6.94 5.23 -18.86
C MET A 165 7.75 5.15 -20.16
N ASP A 166 8.55 6.17 -20.45
CA ASP A 166 9.40 6.23 -21.64
C ASP A 166 10.64 5.34 -21.48
N LEU A 167 10.62 4.21 -22.19
CA LEU A 167 11.76 3.28 -22.20
C LEU A 167 12.96 3.81 -23.00
N THR A 168 12.75 4.71 -23.96
CA THR A 168 13.86 5.36 -24.68
C THR A 168 14.62 6.28 -23.76
N HIS A 169 13.91 7.03 -22.92
CA HIS A 169 14.57 7.85 -21.88
C HIS A 169 15.34 6.98 -20.86
N LEU A 170 14.84 5.79 -20.53
CA LEU A 170 15.62 4.85 -19.70
C LEU A 170 16.91 4.40 -20.41
N GLU A 171 16.89 4.14 -21.71
CA GLU A 171 18.09 3.79 -22.49
C GLU A 171 19.12 4.91 -22.45
N ASP A 172 18.70 6.16 -22.63
CA ASP A 172 19.56 7.35 -22.54
C ASP A 172 20.17 7.50 -21.14
N LEU A 173 19.38 7.27 -20.10
CA LEU A 173 19.86 7.29 -18.71
C LEU A 173 20.87 6.17 -18.44
N LEU A 174 20.64 4.95 -18.95
CA LEU A 174 21.57 3.84 -18.80
C LEU A 174 22.91 4.11 -19.50
N GLU A 175 22.90 4.74 -20.67
CA GLU A 175 24.11 5.18 -21.35
C GLU A 175 24.81 6.32 -20.60
N LYS A 176 24.07 7.32 -20.12
CA LYS A 176 24.60 8.42 -19.29
C LYS A 176 25.34 7.91 -18.05
N TYR A 177 24.79 6.89 -17.40
CA TYR A 177 25.32 6.32 -16.16
C TYR A 177 26.06 4.98 -16.36
N ARG A 178 26.55 4.69 -17.58
CA ARG A 178 27.20 3.40 -17.89
C ARG A 178 28.41 3.10 -17.01
N SER A 179 29.17 4.13 -16.57
CA SER A 179 30.33 3.98 -15.71
C SER A 179 29.99 3.68 -14.25
N ARG A 180 28.73 3.88 -13.81
CA ARG A 180 28.33 3.62 -12.44
C ARG A 180 28.36 2.12 -12.14
N GLN A 181 29.01 1.74 -11.04
CA GLN A 181 29.10 0.34 -10.61
C GLN A 181 27.73 -0.20 -10.17
N THR A 182 26.95 0.62 -9.46
CA THR A 182 25.64 0.22 -8.96
C THR A 182 24.54 1.02 -9.65
N LYS A 183 23.71 0.33 -10.43
CA LYS A 183 22.53 0.85 -11.13
C LYS A 183 21.32 0.09 -10.65
N ILE A 184 20.29 0.79 -10.19
CA ILE A 184 19.05 0.18 -9.66
C ILE A 184 17.87 0.86 -10.34
N ALA A 185 16.95 0.07 -10.92
CA ALA A 185 15.60 0.54 -11.17
C ALA A 185 14.74 0.20 -9.96
N ALA A 186 14.08 1.19 -9.36
CA ALA A 186 13.14 1.00 -8.25
C ALA A 186 11.79 1.59 -8.68
N ILE A 187 10.94 0.76 -9.29
CA ILE A 187 9.74 1.22 -9.99
C ILE A 187 8.47 0.56 -9.43
N THR A 188 7.35 1.28 -9.51
CA THR A 188 6.04 0.68 -9.23
C THR A 188 5.62 -0.24 -10.39
N SER A 189 4.96 -1.34 -10.07
CA SER A 189 4.34 -2.21 -11.08
C SER A 189 3.06 -1.62 -11.67
N CYS A 190 2.38 -0.78 -10.87
CA CYS A 190 1.10 -0.19 -11.22
C CYS A 190 0.89 1.10 -10.41
N SER A 191 0.42 2.15 -11.07
CA SER A 191 0.11 3.40 -10.40
C SER A 191 -1.06 3.26 -9.42
N ASN A 192 -0.86 3.72 -8.20
CA ASN A 192 -1.93 3.81 -7.19
C ASN A 192 -2.92 4.96 -7.45
N VAL A 193 -2.70 5.77 -8.49
CA VAL A 193 -3.56 6.88 -8.88
C VAL A 193 -4.46 6.49 -10.06
N THR A 194 -3.87 5.93 -11.09
CA THR A 194 -4.57 5.65 -12.35
C THR A 194 -4.83 4.16 -12.62
N GLY A 195 -4.19 3.27 -11.88
CA GLY A 195 -4.27 1.84 -12.14
C GLY A 195 -3.50 1.37 -13.38
N ILE A 196 -2.76 2.26 -14.02
CA ILE A 196 -1.96 1.97 -15.21
C ILE A 196 -0.72 1.16 -14.82
N PHE A 197 -0.46 0.10 -15.56
CA PHE A 197 0.72 -0.73 -15.37
C PHE A 197 1.97 -0.09 -15.97
N THR A 198 3.12 -0.30 -15.31
CA THR A 198 4.43 -0.02 -15.88
C THR A 198 4.97 -1.25 -16.62
N PRO A 199 5.85 -1.08 -17.60
CA PRO A 199 6.49 -2.18 -18.30
C PRO A 199 7.65 -2.80 -17.49
N TYR A 200 7.44 -3.11 -16.21
CA TYR A 200 8.50 -3.50 -15.26
C TYR A 200 9.34 -4.71 -15.74
N ARG A 201 8.76 -5.63 -16.51
CA ARG A 201 9.52 -6.75 -17.09
C ARG A 201 10.50 -6.30 -18.18
N GLN A 202 10.12 -5.30 -18.97
CA GLN A 202 11.01 -4.72 -19.98
C GLN A 202 12.13 -3.92 -19.29
N VAL A 203 11.78 -3.17 -18.26
CA VAL A 203 12.77 -2.47 -17.43
C VAL A 203 13.77 -3.44 -16.80
N ALA A 204 13.32 -4.57 -16.23
CA ALA A 204 14.21 -5.61 -15.72
C ALA A 204 15.21 -6.10 -16.77
N ARG A 205 14.73 -6.41 -18.00
CA ARG A 205 15.61 -6.83 -19.11
C ARG A 205 16.65 -5.76 -19.47
N MET A 206 16.25 -4.51 -19.54
CA MET A 206 17.14 -3.39 -19.86
C MET A 206 18.19 -3.21 -18.76
N MET A 207 17.78 -3.23 -17.50
CA MET A 207 18.67 -3.14 -16.35
C MET A 207 19.70 -4.26 -16.32
N HIS A 208 19.26 -5.51 -16.47
CA HIS A 208 20.17 -6.67 -16.44
C HIS A 208 21.17 -6.66 -17.62
N ARG A 209 20.76 -6.24 -18.81
CA ARG A 209 21.70 -6.04 -19.94
C ARG A 209 22.74 -4.99 -19.66
N ALA A 210 22.38 -3.96 -18.87
CA ALA A 210 23.29 -2.88 -18.45
C ALA A 210 24.06 -3.22 -17.14
N GLY A 211 23.95 -4.45 -16.64
CA GLY A 211 24.57 -4.86 -15.38
C GLY A 211 23.98 -4.21 -14.13
N GLY A 212 22.70 -3.81 -14.20
CA GLY A 212 21.96 -3.20 -13.11
C GLY A 212 20.98 -4.16 -12.45
N LEU A 213 20.23 -3.67 -11.48
CA LEU A 213 19.25 -4.39 -10.66
C LEU A 213 17.84 -3.83 -10.89
N CYS A 214 16.82 -4.67 -10.73
CA CYS A 214 15.43 -4.26 -10.85
C CYS A 214 14.63 -4.60 -9.59
N PHE A 215 14.16 -3.56 -8.87
CA PHE A 215 13.30 -3.65 -7.69
C PHE A 215 11.91 -3.16 -8.06
N VAL A 216 10.87 -3.89 -7.65
CA VAL A 216 9.50 -3.54 -8.04
C VAL A 216 8.59 -3.41 -6.84
N ASP A 217 7.90 -2.26 -6.77
CA ASP A 217 6.83 -1.99 -5.82
C ASP A 217 5.50 -2.53 -6.36
N PHE A 218 5.01 -3.59 -5.73
CA PHE A 218 3.71 -4.20 -6.04
C PHE A 218 2.58 -3.73 -5.11
N ALA A 219 2.77 -2.69 -4.32
CA ALA A 219 1.80 -2.31 -3.28
C ALA A 219 0.39 -2.04 -3.82
N ALA A 220 0.25 -1.51 -5.04
CA ALA A 220 -1.07 -1.24 -5.64
C ALA A 220 -1.66 -2.46 -6.34
N SER A 221 -0.84 -3.30 -6.96
CA SER A 221 -1.28 -4.39 -7.83
C SER A 221 -1.26 -5.78 -7.19
N ALA A 222 -0.41 -6.03 -6.19
CA ALA A 222 -0.29 -7.35 -5.55
C ALA A 222 -1.62 -7.99 -5.12
N PRO A 223 -2.64 -7.25 -4.65
CA PRO A 223 -3.93 -7.84 -4.31
C PRO A 223 -4.68 -8.44 -5.51
N TYR A 224 -4.37 -8.04 -6.74
CA TYR A 224 -5.21 -8.28 -7.92
C TYR A 224 -4.54 -9.11 -9.02
N ILE A 225 -3.21 -9.06 -9.14
CA ILE A 225 -2.47 -9.73 -10.22
C ILE A 225 -1.68 -10.93 -9.73
N GLU A 226 -1.33 -11.80 -10.66
CA GLU A 226 -0.33 -12.83 -10.40
C GLU A 226 1.05 -12.19 -10.28
N LEU A 227 1.81 -12.62 -9.28
CA LEU A 227 3.19 -12.19 -9.08
C LEU A 227 4.11 -13.36 -9.40
N ASP A 228 5.16 -13.07 -10.16
CA ASP A 228 6.21 -14.02 -10.44
C ASP A 228 7.55 -13.29 -10.37
N MET A 229 8.33 -13.57 -9.33
CA MET A 229 9.65 -12.97 -9.15
C MET A 229 10.68 -13.55 -10.09
N CYS A 230 10.52 -14.82 -10.47
CA CYS A 230 11.48 -15.60 -11.23
C CYS A 230 10.84 -16.22 -12.48
N PRO A 231 10.46 -15.43 -13.50
CA PRO A 231 9.88 -15.95 -14.73
C PRO A 231 10.87 -16.83 -15.51
N GLU A 232 10.37 -17.56 -16.49
CA GLU A 232 11.21 -18.39 -17.38
C GLU A 232 12.20 -17.55 -18.22
N ASP A 233 11.88 -16.29 -18.49
CA ASP A 233 12.77 -15.35 -19.17
C ASP A 233 13.95 -14.95 -18.27
N GLU A 234 15.12 -15.43 -18.63
CA GLU A 234 16.38 -15.26 -17.86
C GLU A 234 16.81 -13.80 -17.65
N LEU A 235 16.24 -12.83 -18.34
CA LEU A 235 16.52 -11.39 -18.14
C LEU A 235 15.37 -10.63 -17.47
N ALA A 236 14.24 -11.29 -17.26
CA ALA A 236 13.06 -10.62 -16.71
C ALA A 236 12.79 -10.92 -15.24
N TRP A 237 13.74 -11.56 -14.52
CA TRP A 237 13.61 -11.76 -13.06
C TRP A 237 13.62 -10.42 -12.33
N LEU A 238 13.20 -10.43 -11.08
CA LEU A 238 13.21 -9.26 -10.21
C LEU A 238 14.16 -9.51 -9.04
N ASP A 239 15.13 -8.61 -8.85
CA ASP A 239 16.13 -8.76 -7.78
C ASP A 239 15.52 -8.51 -6.39
N ALA A 240 14.50 -7.67 -6.31
CA ALA A 240 13.70 -7.46 -5.13
C ALA A 240 12.25 -7.09 -5.49
N ILE A 241 11.32 -7.53 -4.65
CA ILE A 241 9.93 -7.10 -4.67
C ILE A 241 9.49 -6.69 -3.28
N TYR A 242 8.62 -5.71 -3.19
CA TYR A 242 8.02 -5.28 -1.93
C TYR A 242 6.58 -4.84 -2.12
N PHE A 243 5.76 -5.06 -1.10
CA PHE A 243 4.34 -4.74 -1.14
C PHE A 243 3.73 -4.60 0.26
N SER A 244 2.48 -4.12 0.29
CA SER A 244 1.70 -3.85 1.50
C SER A 244 0.51 -4.80 1.59
N PRO A 245 0.62 -5.94 2.29
CA PRO A 245 -0.46 -6.93 2.39
C PRO A 245 -1.75 -6.42 3.02
N HIS A 246 -1.73 -5.31 3.79
CA HIS A 246 -2.96 -4.71 4.32
C HIS A 246 -3.95 -4.26 3.23
N LYS A 247 -3.51 -4.19 1.96
CA LYS A 247 -4.37 -3.86 0.82
C LYS A 247 -5.13 -5.05 0.24
N PHE A 248 -4.74 -6.27 0.60
CA PHE A 248 -5.50 -7.48 0.25
C PHE A 248 -6.82 -7.55 1.04
N LEU A 249 -7.82 -8.23 0.48
CA LEU A 249 -8.98 -8.64 1.27
C LEU A 249 -8.51 -9.55 2.41
N GLY A 250 -8.93 -9.25 3.64
CA GLY A 250 -8.46 -9.92 4.86
C GLY A 250 -7.09 -9.44 5.36
N GLY A 251 -6.43 -8.53 4.62
CA GLY A 251 -5.08 -8.07 4.93
C GLY A 251 -4.90 -6.99 6.00
N PRO A 252 -5.90 -6.14 6.37
CA PRO A 252 -5.67 -5.16 7.42
C PRO A 252 -5.14 -5.77 8.72
N GLY A 253 -4.07 -5.16 9.28
CA GLY A 253 -3.31 -5.70 10.42
C GLY A 253 -2.13 -6.60 10.03
N ALA A 254 -1.94 -6.90 8.74
CA ALA A 254 -0.77 -7.63 8.24
C ALA A 254 0.49 -6.74 8.18
N THR A 255 1.65 -7.38 8.13
CA THR A 255 2.96 -6.73 8.00
C THR A 255 3.31 -6.43 6.54
N GLY A 256 4.22 -5.46 6.29
CA GLY A 256 4.83 -5.26 4.98
C GLY A 256 5.79 -6.39 4.64
N ILE A 257 5.92 -6.72 3.37
CA ILE A 257 6.77 -7.81 2.86
C ILE A 257 7.80 -7.25 1.88
N LEU A 258 9.03 -7.69 2.06
CA LEU A 258 10.17 -7.56 1.15
C LEU A 258 10.70 -8.96 0.84
N ILE A 259 10.94 -9.26 -0.43
CA ILE A 259 11.63 -10.49 -0.86
C ILE A 259 12.72 -10.07 -1.85
N PHE A 260 13.94 -10.60 -1.66
CA PHE A 260 15.08 -10.23 -2.50
C PHE A 260 16.09 -11.38 -2.68
N ASP A 261 16.92 -11.28 -3.72
CA ASP A 261 18.04 -12.22 -3.96
C ASP A 261 19.08 -12.07 -2.84
N PRO A 262 19.45 -13.17 -2.14
CA PRO A 262 20.45 -13.14 -1.06
C PRO A 262 21.82 -12.57 -1.47
N LYS A 263 22.16 -12.52 -2.76
CA LYS A 263 23.37 -11.87 -3.27
C LYS A 263 23.46 -10.38 -2.92
N LEU A 264 22.31 -9.73 -2.67
CA LEU A 264 22.23 -8.33 -2.27
C LEU A 264 22.54 -8.12 -0.78
N TYR A 265 22.65 -9.18 0.00
CA TYR A 265 22.92 -9.12 1.44
C TYR A 265 24.39 -9.42 1.74
N THR A 266 25.17 -8.39 2.00
CA THR A 266 26.61 -8.50 2.32
C THR A 266 26.91 -8.20 3.79
N ASN A 267 25.92 -7.87 4.60
CA ASN A 267 26.08 -7.42 5.98
C ASN A 267 26.43 -8.56 6.93
N LYS A 268 27.38 -8.28 7.83
CA LYS A 268 27.68 -9.15 8.97
C LYS A 268 26.85 -8.81 10.20
N VAL A 269 26.39 -7.57 10.30
CA VAL A 269 25.56 -7.04 11.38
C VAL A 269 24.16 -6.79 10.82
N PRO A 270 23.11 -7.28 11.49
CA PRO A 270 21.74 -7.02 11.02
C PRO A 270 21.37 -5.53 11.12
N ASP A 271 20.34 -5.14 10.36
CA ASP A 271 19.79 -3.77 10.42
C ASP A 271 19.28 -3.42 11.82
N ASN A 272 18.69 -4.39 12.52
CA ASN A 272 18.20 -4.23 13.88
C ASN A 272 18.82 -5.27 14.83
N PRO A 273 20.04 -5.05 15.35
CA PRO A 273 20.65 -5.95 16.33
C PRO A 273 19.81 -6.06 17.61
N GLY A 274 19.62 -7.27 18.12
CA GLY A 274 18.85 -7.47 19.34
C GLY A 274 18.64 -8.94 19.70
N GLY A 275 17.74 -9.20 20.63
CA GLY A 275 17.33 -10.55 20.98
C GLY A 275 16.81 -11.31 19.77
N GLY A 276 17.15 -12.60 19.67
CA GLY A 276 16.78 -13.45 18.54
C GLY A 276 17.71 -13.37 17.32
N THR A 277 18.69 -12.45 17.29
CA THR A 277 19.61 -12.28 16.16
C THR A 277 20.99 -12.91 16.39
N VAL A 278 21.28 -13.38 17.59
CA VAL A 278 22.59 -13.86 18.02
C VAL A 278 22.57 -15.33 18.43
N ASP A 279 23.62 -16.06 18.05
CA ASP A 279 23.88 -17.42 18.56
C ASP A 279 24.31 -17.37 20.03
N TRP A 280 25.14 -16.39 20.39
CA TRP A 280 25.63 -16.19 21.75
C TRP A 280 26.20 -14.78 21.95
N THR A 281 26.25 -14.36 23.22
CA THR A 281 26.94 -13.17 23.70
C THR A 281 27.71 -13.53 24.98
N ASN A 282 28.75 -12.74 25.34
CA ASN A 282 29.49 -12.91 26.58
C ASN A 282 29.74 -11.56 27.29
N PRO A 283 30.12 -11.55 28.59
CA PRO A 283 30.33 -10.33 29.36
C PRO A 283 31.57 -9.52 28.95
N TRP A 284 32.41 -10.06 28.08
CA TRP A 284 33.63 -9.39 27.59
C TRP A 284 33.43 -8.64 26.28
N GLY A 285 32.18 -8.53 25.80
CA GLY A 285 31.82 -7.74 24.63
C GLY A 285 31.81 -8.50 23.30
N GLU A 286 32.04 -9.82 23.33
CA GLU A 286 32.00 -10.66 22.16
C GLU A 286 30.58 -11.21 21.91
N HIS A 287 30.23 -11.40 20.66
CA HIS A 287 28.95 -11.97 20.24
C HIS A 287 29.06 -12.57 18.83
N LYS A 288 28.13 -13.44 18.49
CA LYS A 288 28.01 -14.01 17.14
C LYS A 288 26.55 -13.91 16.67
N TYR A 289 26.32 -13.30 15.53
CA TYR A 289 25.01 -13.27 14.87
C TYR A 289 24.75 -14.58 14.13
N HIS A 290 23.45 -14.92 13.94
CA HIS A 290 23.04 -16.05 13.13
C HIS A 290 23.60 -15.96 11.71
N GLU A 291 23.94 -17.10 11.12
CA GLU A 291 24.43 -17.17 9.73
C GLU A 291 23.28 -17.05 8.72
N GLU A 292 22.12 -17.59 9.07
CA GLU A 292 20.93 -17.50 8.24
C GLU A 292 20.37 -16.07 8.27
N ILE A 293 20.15 -15.48 7.06
CA ILE A 293 19.84 -14.05 6.90
C ILE A 293 18.50 -13.69 7.53
N GLU A 294 17.46 -14.50 7.30
CA GLU A 294 16.12 -14.20 7.82
C GLU A 294 16.09 -14.24 9.35
N ALA A 295 16.78 -15.21 9.98
CA ALA A 295 16.91 -15.26 11.44
C ALA A 295 17.73 -14.08 11.97
N ARG A 296 18.80 -13.70 11.27
CA ARG A 296 19.62 -12.54 11.63
C ARG A 296 18.83 -11.23 11.58
N GLU A 297 17.91 -11.08 10.62
CA GLU A 297 17.11 -9.87 10.44
C GLU A 297 15.79 -9.84 11.23
N ASP A 298 15.42 -10.93 11.89
CA ASP A 298 14.24 -11.05 12.77
C ASP A 298 14.52 -10.55 14.20
N GLY A 299 15.19 -9.41 14.35
CA GLY A 299 15.55 -8.82 15.63
C GLY A 299 14.35 -8.45 16.51
N GLY A 300 14.34 -8.96 17.75
CA GLY A 300 13.22 -8.84 18.68
C GLY A 300 12.19 -9.95 18.48
N THR A 301 10.93 -9.69 18.86
CA THR A 301 9.84 -10.63 18.54
C THR A 301 9.33 -10.30 17.14
N PRO A 302 9.49 -11.21 16.17
CA PRO A 302 9.02 -10.95 14.81
C PRO A 302 7.50 -10.81 14.75
N ALA A 303 7.01 -10.17 13.70
CA ALA A 303 5.57 -9.98 13.46
C ALA A 303 4.92 -11.31 12.99
N PHE A 304 5.02 -12.39 13.79
CA PHE A 304 4.64 -13.73 13.36
C PHE A 304 3.14 -13.87 13.05
N LEU A 305 2.24 -13.37 13.90
CA LEU A 305 0.79 -13.40 13.62
C LEU A 305 0.43 -12.56 12.40
N GLN A 306 1.06 -11.41 12.25
CA GLN A 306 0.87 -10.52 11.10
C GLN A 306 1.37 -11.17 9.80
N THR A 307 2.46 -11.93 9.85
CA THR A 307 3.00 -12.69 8.70
C THR A 307 2.13 -13.90 8.37
N ILE A 308 1.59 -14.60 9.37
CA ILE A 308 0.58 -15.64 9.17
C ILE A 308 -0.65 -15.04 8.47
N LYS A 309 -1.10 -13.86 8.90
CA LYS A 309 -2.21 -13.15 8.26
C LYS A 309 -1.93 -12.82 6.79
N VAL A 310 -0.68 -12.45 6.44
CA VAL A 310 -0.29 -12.27 5.03
C VAL A 310 -0.53 -13.55 4.23
N ALA A 311 -0.03 -14.70 4.71
CA ALA A 311 -0.22 -15.97 4.04
C ALA A 311 -1.70 -16.32 3.87
N LEU A 312 -2.54 -16.11 4.89
CA LEU A 312 -3.98 -16.33 4.82
C LEU A 312 -4.67 -15.44 3.77
N ALA A 313 -4.30 -14.16 3.70
CA ALA A 313 -4.83 -13.23 2.69
C ALA A 313 -4.41 -13.61 1.25
N MET A 314 -3.21 -14.17 1.08
CA MET A 314 -2.74 -14.69 -0.21
C MET A 314 -3.47 -15.98 -0.61
N ILE A 315 -3.68 -16.91 0.32
CA ILE A 315 -4.51 -18.11 0.09
C ILE A 315 -5.93 -17.67 -0.32
N LEU A 316 -6.53 -16.70 0.37
CA LEU A 316 -7.84 -16.17 -0.02
C LEU A 316 -7.84 -15.63 -1.45
N LYS A 317 -6.80 -14.89 -1.85
CA LYS A 317 -6.66 -14.40 -3.23
C LYS A 317 -6.57 -15.55 -4.24
N GLU A 318 -5.82 -16.60 -3.94
CA GLU A 318 -5.73 -17.81 -4.78
C GLU A 318 -7.09 -18.49 -4.92
N GLU A 319 -7.84 -18.65 -3.83
CA GLU A 319 -9.21 -19.19 -3.84
C GLU A 319 -10.20 -18.33 -4.63
N MET A 320 -10.04 -17.00 -4.59
CA MET A 320 -10.80 -16.08 -5.43
C MET A 320 -10.46 -16.23 -6.92
N GLY A 321 -9.26 -16.70 -7.24
CA GLY A 321 -8.76 -16.93 -8.59
C GLY A 321 -8.42 -15.62 -9.33
N VAL A 322 -7.13 -15.35 -9.51
CA VAL A 322 -6.63 -14.09 -10.11
C VAL A 322 -7.25 -13.79 -11.47
N GLY A 323 -7.35 -14.80 -12.36
CA GLY A 323 -7.97 -14.63 -13.67
C GLY A 323 -9.42 -14.16 -13.58
N LYS A 324 -10.22 -14.77 -12.68
CA LYS A 324 -11.62 -14.36 -12.43
C LYS A 324 -11.72 -12.99 -11.78
N MET A 325 -10.79 -12.65 -10.88
CA MET A 325 -10.73 -11.33 -10.28
C MET A 325 -10.53 -10.24 -11.33
N LEU A 326 -9.56 -10.41 -12.24
CA LEU A 326 -9.28 -9.47 -13.32
C LEU A 326 -10.44 -9.38 -14.33
N GLU A 327 -11.07 -10.52 -14.66
CA GLU A 327 -12.25 -10.54 -15.52
C GLU A 327 -13.42 -9.79 -14.87
N ARG A 328 -13.66 -10.02 -13.56
CA ARG A 328 -14.70 -9.31 -12.83
C ARG A 328 -14.42 -7.81 -12.72
N GLU A 329 -13.19 -7.43 -12.52
CA GLU A 329 -12.78 -6.04 -12.46
C GLU A 329 -13.03 -5.33 -13.81
N ARG A 330 -12.75 -6.01 -14.95
CA ARG A 330 -13.10 -5.50 -16.29
C ARG A 330 -14.61 -5.35 -16.47
N GLU A 331 -15.45 -6.31 -15.99
CA GLU A 331 -16.91 -6.15 -16.00
C GLU A 331 -17.35 -4.89 -15.26
N LEU A 332 -16.83 -4.64 -14.06
CA LEU A 332 -17.16 -3.46 -13.27
C LEU A 332 -16.66 -2.16 -13.91
N LEU A 333 -15.44 -2.16 -14.46
CA LEU A 333 -14.89 -1.04 -15.23
C LEU A 333 -15.73 -0.76 -16.47
N GLY A 334 -16.25 -1.80 -17.12
CA GLY A 334 -17.17 -1.67 -18.28
C GLY A 334 -18.46 -0.93 -17.95
N ILE A 335 -18.87 -0.90 -16.67
CA ILE A 335 -20.01 -0.10 -16.19
C ILE A 335 -19.55 1.30 -15.81
N ILE A 336 -18.51 1.41 -14.98
CA ILE A 336 -18.11 2.66 -14.31
C ILE A 336 -17.42 3.61 -15.29
N TRP A 337 -16.46 3.12 -16.08
CA TRP A 337 -15.66 3.96 -16.98
C TRP A 337 -16.51 4.75 -18.00
N PRO A 338 -17.35 4.09 -18.84
CA PRO A 338 -18.17 4.82 -19.79
C PRO A 338 -19.25 5.69 -19.11
N GLY A 339 -19.68 5.30 -17.91
CA GLY A 339 -20.61 6.07 -17.11
C GLY A 339 -20.01 7.40 -16.69
N LEU A 340 -18.80 7.38 -16.11
CA LEU A 340 -18.09 8.58 -15.67
C LEU A 340 -17.62 9.46 -16.83
N LYS A 341 -17.10 8.87 -17.90
CA LYS A 341 -16.56 9.62 -19.06
C LYS A 341 -17.61 10.47 -19.78
N LYS A 342 -18.90 10.15 -19.63
CA LYS A 342 -20.01 10.92 -20.23
C LYS A 342 -20.48 12.10 -19.39
N LEU A 343 -20.04 12.21 -18.12
CA LEU A 343 -20.54 13.24 -17.21
C LEU A 343 -19.94 14.61 -17.57
N PRO A 344 -20.76 15.63 -17.74
CA PRO A 344 -20.27 16.97 -18.08
C PRO A 344 -19.46 17.55 -16.91
N GLY A 345 -18.33 18.19 -17.23
CA GLY A 345 -17.44 18.81 -16.23
C GLY A 345 -16.65 17.83 -15.38
N LEU A 346 -16.75 16.50 -15.62
CA LEU A 346 -15.91 15.51 -15.00
C LEU A 346 -14.72 15.17 -15.90
N HIS A 347 -13.53 15.15 -15.33
CA HIS A 347 -12.28 14.84 -16.02
C HIS A 347 -11.62 13.63 -15.37
N LEU A 348 -11.60 12.50 -16.08
CA LEU A 348 -10.84 11.31 -15.68
C LEU A 348 -9.36 11.54 -15.94
N LEU A 349 -8.50 11.21 -14.98
CA LEU A 349 -7.05 11.27 -15.17
C LEU A 349 -6.57 10.14 -16.06
N ALA A 350 -5.70 10.46 -17.02
CA ALA A 350 -5.18 9.55 -18.03
C ALA A 350 -6.30 8.81 -18.79
N ASP A 351 -7.31 9.53 -19.26
CA ASP A 351 -8.52 9.00 -19.89
C ASP A 351 -8.28 8.42 -21.31
N ASN A 352 -7.09 8.62 -21.86
CA ASN A 352 -6.59 8.01 -23.07
C ASN A 352 -6.18 6.53 -22.88
N LEU A 353 -5.98 6.08 -21.64
CA LEU A 353 -5.50 4.74 -21.28
C LEU A 353 -6.57 3.94 -20.52
N PRO A 354 -7.48 3.25 -21.22
CA PRO A 354 -8.57 2.50 -20.58
C PRO A 354 -8.12 1.19 -19.92
N GLU A 355 -7.00 0.61 -20.37
CA GLU A 355 -6.46 -0.62 -19.78
C GLU A 355 -5.74 -0.34 -18.48
N ARG A 356 -6.41 -0.66 -17.37
CA ARG A 356 -5.93 -0.40 -16.01
C ARG A 356 -6.57 -1.33 -15.00
N LEU A 357 -6.01 -1.39 -13.80
CA LEU A 357 -6.72 -1.92 -12.65
C LEU A 357 -7.88 -0.99 -12.27
N GLY A 358 -8.83 -1.49 -11.50
CA GLY A 358 -10.01 -0.78 -11.03
C GLY A 358 -9.72 0.42 -10.13
N ILE A 359 -8.82 1.30 -10.54
CA ILE A 359 -8.41 2.52 -9.86
C ILE A 359 -8.67 3.71 -10.77
N LEU A 360 -9.59 4.56 -10.39
CA LEU A 360 -10.06 5.70 -11.15
C LEU A 360 -9.86 6.98 -10.36
N SER A 361 -9.13 7.92 -10.91
CA SER A 361 -8.97 9.25 -10.34
C SER A 361 -9.58 10.28 -11.26
N PHE A 362 -10.31 11.25 -10.70
CA PHE A 362 -11.00 12.26 -11.46
C PHE A 362 -11.17 13.55 -10.65
N TYR A 363 -11.38 14.64 -11.33
CA TYR A 363 -11.84 15.91 -10.75
C TYR A 363 -13.07 16.43 -11.48
N ILE A 364 -13.79 17.35 -10.84
CA ILE A 364 -14.99 17.98 -11.38
C ILE A 364 -14.75 19.49 -11.41
N ASP A 365 -15.11 20.15 -12.51
CA ASP A 365 -14.96 21.59 -12.66
C ASP A 365 -15.64 22.37 -11.53
N GLY A 366 -14.90 23.29 -10.92
CA GLY A 366 -15.40 24.13 -9.84
C GLY A 366 -15.63 23.42 -8.50
N LEU A 367 -15.30 22.13 -8.38
CA LEU A 367 -15.46 21.37 -7.15
C LEU A 367 -14.10 21.06 -6.51
N HIS A 368 -13.90 21.52 -5.28
CA HIS A 368 -12.75 21.10 -4.49
C HIS A 368 -12.85 19.59 -4.16
N TYR A 369 -11.77 18.83 -4.41
CA TYR A 369 -11.78 17.36 -4.30
C TYR A 369 -12.20 16.85 -2.90
N ASN A 370 -11.80 17.53 -1.81
CA ASN A 370 -12.22 17.11 -0.47
C ASN A 370 -13.69 17.42 -0.18
N LEU A 371 -14.26 18.49 -0.79
CA LEU A 371 -15.71 18.69 -0.72
C LEU A 371 -16.44 17.58 -1.48
N GLY A 372 -15.92 17.18 -2.65
CA GLY A 372 -16.50 16.06 -3.40
C GLY A 372 -16.50 14.76 -2.60
N VAL A 373 -15.39 14.45 -1.92
CA VAL A 373 -15.29 13.29 -1.02
C VAL A 373 -16.30 13.38 0.11
N GLN A 374 -16.39 14.54 0.76
CA GLN A 374 -17.34 14.75 1.86
C GLN A 374 -18.80 14.61 1.40
N LEU A 375 -19.14 15.15 0.23
CA LEU A 375 -20.47 15.02 -0.36
C LEU A 375 -20.82 13.57 -0.71
N LEU A 376 -19.87 12.81 -1.28
CA LEU A 376 -20.06 11.39 -1.56
C LEU A 376 -20.26 10.57 -0.27
N ASN A 377 -19.48 10.88 0.77
CA ASN A 377 -19.66 10.26 2.09
C ASN A 377 -21.03 10.57 2.70
N ASP A 378 -21.39 11.86 2.80
CA ASP A 378 -22.54 12.30 3.59
C ASP A 378 -23.86 11.99 2.91
N ARG A 379 -23.95 12.09 1.57
CA ARG A 379 -25.19 11.93 0.82
C ARG A 379 -25.41 10.52 0.28
N PHE A 380 -24.31 9.78 0.05
CA PHE A 380 -24.39 8.48 -0.63
C PHE A 380 -23.68 7.34 0.12
N GLY A 381 -23.02 7.62 1.24
CA GLY A 381 -22.28 6.62 2.00
C GLY A 381 -21.03 6.09 1.29
N ILE A 382 -20.62 6.70 0.17
CA ILE A 382 -19.52 6.25 -0.67
C ILE A 382 -18.19 6.69 -0.05
N GLN A 383 -17.33 5.73 0.26
CA GLN A 383 -16.02 5.96 0.86
C GLN A 383 -14.94 5.99 -0.22
N VAL A 384 -14.49 7.17 -0.57
CA VAL A 384 -13.40 7.43 -1.55
C VAL A 384 -12.33 8.29 -0.89
N ARG A 385 -11.24 8.55 -1.59
CA ARG A 385 -10.15 9.38 -1.09
C ARG A 385 -9.95 10.64 -1.93
N GLY A 386 -9.69 11.78 -1.26
CA GLY A 386 -9.30 13.03 -1.89
C GLY A 386 -7.81 13.34 -1.75
N GLY A 387 -7.27 14.18 -2.63
CA GLY A 387 -5.90 14.66 -2.62
C GLY A 387 -5.01 14.03 -3.69
N CYS A 388 -3.69 14.20 -3.54
CA CYS A 388 -2.71 13.67 -4.50
C CYS A 388 -2.40 12.17 -4.32
N SER A 389 -3.08 11.47 -3.42
CA SER A 389 -2.94 10.02 -3.17
C SER A 389 -1.49 9.56 -2.93
N CYS A 390 -0.66 10.41 -2.28
CA CYS A 390 0.77 10.18 -2.05
C CYS A 390 1.59 9.97 -3.34
N ALA A 391 1.23 10.66 -4.44
CA ALA A 391 1.91 10.63 -5.74
C ALA A 391 2.01 12.05 -6.30
N GLY A 392 2.67 12.96 -5.55
CA GLY A 392 2.76 14.38 -5.89
C GLY A 392 3.47 14.63 -7.22
N THR A 393 4.55 13.92 -7.50
CA THR A 393 5.27 14.01 -8.77
C THR A 393 4.38 13.60 -9.94
N TYR A 394 3.71 12.47 -9.85
CA TYR A 394 2.78 12.03 -10.89
C TYR A 394 1.60 13.02 -11.06
N GLY A 395 1.15 13.61 -9.95
CA GLY A 395 0.12 14.65 -10.00
C GLY A 395 0.53 15.89 -10.80
N HIS A 396 1.81 16.28 -10.80
CA HIS A 396 2.31 17.37 -11.63
C HIS A 396 2.17 17.05 -13.13
N TYR A 397 2.52 15.83 -13.52
CA TYR A 397 2.34 15.37 -14.91
C TYR A 397 0.86 15.30 -15.28
N LEU A 398 0.03 14.63 -14.47
CA LEU A 398 -1.40 14.42 -14.74
C LEU A 398 -2.23 15.72 -14.81
N LEU A 399 -1.86 16.74 -14.04
CA LEU A 399 -2.56 18.03 -13.96
C LEU A 399 -1.82 19.15 -14.72
N HIS A 400 -0.77 18.80 -15.47
CA HIS A 400 0.05 19.73 -16.24
C HIS A 400 0.49 20.95 -15.42
N VAL A 401 0.96 20.71 -14.18
CA VAL A 401 1.41 21.77 -13.27
C VAL A 401 2.82 22.23 -13.67
N SER A 402 2.95 23.46 -14.13
CA SER A 402 4.24 24.06 -14.45
C SER A 402 5.10 24.27 -13.19
N GLU A 403 6.41 24.38 -13.37
CA GLU A 403 7.33 24.63 -12.25
C GLU A 403 7.01 25.94 -11.52
N GLU A 404 6.64 27.02 -12.24
CA GLU A 404 6.25 28.28 -11.66
C GLU A 404 4.98 28.14 -10.78
N LYS A 405 3.95 27.47 -11.31
CA LYS A 405 2.73 27.19 -10.56
C LYS A 405 3.03 26.30 -9.33
N SER A 406 3.89 25.30 -9.47
CA SER A 406 4.32 24.45 -8.37
C SER A 406 4.99 25.25 -7.25
N ARG A 407 5.90 26.17 -7.59
CA ARG A 407 6.56 27.06 -6.62
C ARG A 407 5.57 27.95 -5.88
N THR A 408 4.56 28.50 -6.59
CA THR A 408 3.50 29.30 -5.99
C THR A 408 2.68 28.48 -4.98
N ILE A 409 2.23 27.27 -5.38
CA ILE A 409 1.48 26.35 -4.53
C ILE A 409 2.30 25.97 -3.30
N THR A 410 3.57 25.60 -3.49
CA THR A 410 4.46 25.20 -2.40
C THR A 410 4.70 26.35 -1.40
N SER A 411 4.83 27.58 -1.90
CA SER A 411 4.93 28.77 -1.04
C SER A 411 3.71 28.93 -0.14
N ARG A 412 2.49 28.78 -0.67
CA ARG A 412 1.25 28.83 0.13
C ARG A 412 1.19 27.72 1.17
N ILE A 413 1.49 26.49 0.76
CA ILE A 413 1.54 25.33 1.67
C ILE A 413 2.50 25.59 2.85
N ASN A 414 3.67 26.14 2.58
CA ASN A 414 4.66 26.47 3.61
C ASN A 414 4.18 27.55 4.58
N HIS A 415 3.22 28.38 4.18
CA HIS A 415 2.54 29.36 5.04
C HIS A 415 1.25 28.84 5.68
N GLY A 416 0.96 27.54 5.54
CA GLY A 416 -0.20 26.89 6.16
C GLY A 416 -1.53 27.07 5.40
N ASP A 417 -1.47 27.53 4.14
CA ASP A 417 -2.64 27.61 3.26
C ASP A 417 -2.64 26.43 2.28
N LEU A 418 -3.56 25.49 2.47
CA LEU A 418 -3.73 24.31 1.64
C LEU A 418 -4.81 24.45 0.57
N SER A 419 -5.43 25.62 0.42
CA SER A 419 -6.60 25.83 -0.44
C SER A 419 -6.34 25.55 -1.92
N GLU A 420 -5.13 25.82 -2.41
CA GLU A 420 -4.74 25.57 -3.81
C GLU A 420 -3.91 24.31 -3.99
N LYS A 421 -3.82 23.45 -2.95
CA LYS A 421 -3.14 22.18 -3.07
C LYS A 421 -3.84 21.30 -4.12
N PRO A 422 -3.16 20.91 -5.20
CA PRO A 422 -3.78 20.13 -6.25
C PRO A 422 -4.15 18.73 -5.74
N GLY A 423 -5.23 18.20 -6.28
CA GLY A 423 -5.70 16.87 -5.95
C GLY A 423 -6.91 16.46 -6.79
N TRP A 424 -7.32 15.26 -6.57
CA TRP A 424 -8.43 14.60 -7.25
C TRP A 424 -9.22 13.74 -6.27
N MET A 425 -10.36 13.24 -6.67
CA MET A 425 -11.08 12.15 -6.02
C MET A 425 -10.60 10.84 -6.62
N ARG A 426 -10.21 9.86 -5.79
CA ARG A 426 -9.82 8.53 -6.23
C ARG A 426 -10.82 7.50 -5.75
N LEU A 427 -11.42 6.80 -6.69
CA LEU A 427 -12.30 5.66 -6.53
C LEU A 427 -11.53 4.39 -6.88
N SER A 428 -11.63 3.36 -6.06
CA SER A 428 -11.09 2.05 -6.38
C SER A 428 -12.09 0.95 -6.04
N ILE A 429 -12.22 0.00 -6.97
CA ILE A 429 -13.19 -1.10 -6.90
C ILE A 429 -12.51 -2.40 -6.47
N HIS A 430 -13.34 -3.40 -6.17
CA HIS A 430 -12.89 -4.75 -5.83
C HIS A 430 -13.82 -5.76 -6.49
N PRO A 431 -13.35 -6.95 -6.89
CA PRO A 431 -14.17 -7.99 -7.55
C PRO A 431 -15.42 -8.40 -6.78
N THR A 432 -15.46 -8.19 -5.46
CA THR A 432 -16.64 -8.45 -4.63
C THR A 432 -17.75 -7.40 -4.73
N MET A 433 -17.53 -6.29 -5.42
CA MET A 433 -18.55 -5.26 -5.66
C MET A 433 -19.65 -5.81 -6.57
N THR A 434 -20.90 -5.43 -6.30
CA THR A 434 -22.05 -5.82 -7.15
C THR A 434 -22.18 -4.87 -8.36
N ASN A 435 -22.93 -5.31 -9.39
CA ASN A 435 -23.25 -4.43 -10.51
C ASN A 435 -24.12 -3.26 -10.07
N ASP A 436 -25.06 -3.50 -9.15
CA ASP A 436 -25.91 -2.44 -8.60
C ASP A 436 -25.08 -1.38 -7.88
N GLU A 437 -24.05 -1.78 -7.13
CA GLU A 437 -23.11 -0.82 -6.51
C GLU A 437 -22.29 -0.05 -7.55
N ALA A 438 -21.87 -0.69 -8.64
CA ALA A 438 -21.17 0.00 -9.72
C ALA A 438 -22.07 1.04 -10.41
N HIS A 439 -23.33 0.70 -10.69
CA HIS A 439 -24.32 1.65 -11.22
C HIS A 439 -24.63 2.77 -10.23
N PHE A 440 -24.76 2.44 -8.95
CA PHE A 440 -24.98 3.43 -7.88
C PHE A 440 -23.82 4.43 -7.78
N LEU A 441 -22.57 3.96 -7.88
CA LEU A 441 -21.39 4.83 -7.93
C LEU A 441 -21.48 5.84 -9.08
N VAL A 442 -21.82 5.38 -10.28
CA VAL A 442 -21.95 6.27 -11.45
C VAL A 442 -23.09 7.29 -11.23
N ALA A 443 -24.24 6.84 -10.74
CA ALA A 443 -25.38 7.71 -10.45
C ALA A 443 -25.03 8.77 -9.39
N ALA A 444 -24.38 8.38 -8.29
CA ALA A 444 -23.98 9.30 -7.24
C ALA A 444 -22.97 10.35 -7.72
N VAL A 445 -22.00 9.96 -8.56
CA VAL A 445 -21.06 10.92 -9.17
C VAL A 445 -21.78 11.85 -10.17
N ALA A 446 -22.78 11.35 -10.91
CA ALA A 446 -23.61 12.17 -11.79
C ALA A 446 -24.39 13.23 -10.99
N GLU A 447 -25.04 12.84 -9.88
CA GLU A 447 -25.70 13.77 -8.95
C GLU A 447 -24.71 14.80 -8.40
N LEU A 448 -23.48 14.37 -8.06
CA LEU A 448 -22.43 15.28 -7.61
C LEU A 448 -22.08 16.32 -8.68
N CYS A 449 -21.92 15.91 -9.94
CA CYS A 449 -21.66 16.83 -11.06
C CYS A 449 -22.77 17.88 -11.21
N LEU A 450 -24.03 17.46 -11.06
CA LEU A 450 -25.19 18.32 -11.25
C LEU A 450 -25.44 19.27 -10.08
N HIS A 451 -25.17 18.83 -8.86
CA HIS A 451 -25.70 19.49 -7.66
C HIS A 451 -24.65 20.01 -6.67
N HIS A 452 -23.35 19.77 -6.89
CA HIS A 452 -22.31 20.18 -5.93
C HIS A 452 -22.36 21.69 -5.60
N GLN A 453 -22.70 22.55 -6.55
CA GLN A 453 -22.79 23.99 -6.32
C GLN A 453 -23.96 24.36 -5.37
N VAL A 454 -25.07 23.61 -5.43
CA VAL A 454 -26.23 23.80 -4.55
C VAL A 454 -25.90 23.24 -3.14
N TRP A 455 -25.12 22.18 -3.04
CA TRP A 455 -24.80 21.55 -1.77
C TRP A 455 -23.58 22.18 -1.06
N ALA A 456 -22.64 22.77 -1.82
CA ALA A 456 -21.43 23.39 -1.26
C ALA A 456 -21.70 24.41 -0.13
N PRO A 457 -22.76 25.27 -0.21
CA PRO A 457 -23.07 26.23 0.86
C PRO A 457 -23.44 25.59 2.21
N GLU A 458 -23.75 24.30 2.26
CA GLU A 458 -24.01 23.57 3.51
C GLU A 458 -22.73 23.29 4.32
N TYR A 459 -21.56 23.48 3.71
CA TYR A 459 -20.26 23.16 4.30
C TYR A 459 -19.41 24.41 4.55
N THR A 460 -18.52 24.32 5.52
CA THR A 460 -17.49 25.31 5.81
C THR A 460 -16.12 24.66 5.55
N TYR A 461 -15.25 25.39 4.87
CA TYR A 461 -13.89 24.95 4.58
C TYR A 461 -12.89 25.50 5.60
N ASP A 462 -11.97 24.63 6.07
CA ASP A 462 -10.81 25.02 6.86
C ASP A 462 -9.53 24.84 6.02
N PRO A 463 -8.87 25.91 5.58
CA PRO A 463 -7.69 25.85 4.75
C PRO A 463 -6.44 25.31 5.47
N LYS A 464 -6.44 25.29 6.81
CA LYS A 464 -5.29 24.78 7.59
C LYS A 464 -5.20 23.26 7.58
N VAL A 465 -6.35 22.61 7.63
CA VAL A 465 -6.43 21.14 7.62
C VAL A 465 -6.89 20.60 6.26
N ASN A 466 -7.30 21.51 5.35
CA ASN A 466 -7.83 21.17 4.03
C ASN A 466 -9.07 20.29 4.08
N GLU A 467 -9.99 20.57 5.00
CA GLU A 467 -11.20 19.79 5.23
C GLU A 467 -12.47 20.64 5.16
N PHE A 468 -13.58 19.97 4.87
CA PHE A 468 -14.91 20.55 4.84
C PHE A 468 -15.76 19.97 5.96
N PHE A 469 -16.49 20.84 6.66
CA PHE A 469 -17.36 20.50 7.78
C PHE A 469 -18.78 20.95 7.49
N HIS A 470 -19.76 20.06 7.67
CA HIS A 470 -21.17 20.41 7.51
C HIS A 470 -21.60 21.41 8.60
N LYS A 471 -22.24 22.53 8.22
CA LYS A 471 -22.57 23.66 9.10
C LYS A 471 -23.47 23.28 10.27
N ASN A 472 -24.39 22.36 10.07
CA ASN A 472 -25.32 21.93 11.12
C ASN A 472 -24.69 20.92 12.11
N GLY A 473 -23.43 20.53 11.92
CA GLY A 473 -22.75 19.59 12.81
C GLY A 473 -23.50 18.26 13.00
N GLY A 474 -24.41 17.93 12.10
CA GLY A 474 -25.18 16.68 12.15
C GLY A 474 -24.30 15.47 11.86
N GLY A 475 -24.78 14.31 12.24
CA GLY A 475 -24.09 13.05 12.08
C GLY A 475 -23.54 12.48 13.38
N GLN A 476 -22.99 11.28 13.27
CA GLN A 476 -22.40 10.59 14.41
C GLN A 476 -21.06 11.24 14.78
N SER A 477 -20.93 11.70 16.03
CA SER A 477 -19.62 12.14 16.51
C SER A 477 -18.64 10.97 16.52
N LEU A 478 -17.63 11.03 15.64
CA LEU A 478 -16.60 9.99 15.52
C LEU A 478 -15.82 9.81 16.83
N ASP A 479 -15.57 10.91 17.56
CA ASP A 479 -14.92 10.86 18.88
C ASP A 479 -15.77 10.07 19.88
N LYS A 480 -17.07 10.35 19.96
CA LYS A 480 -17.97 9.59 20.85
C LYS A 480 -18.09 8.12 20.45
N MET A 481 -18.09 7.84 19.14
CA MET A 481 -18.14 6.46 18.63
C MET A 481 -16.87 5.69 19.02
N THR A 482 -15.69 6.25 18.76
CA THR A 482 -14.41 5.61 19.09
C THR A 482 -14.21 5.48 20.61
N GLU A 483 -14.56 6.49 21.39
CA GLU A 483 -14.63 6.37 22.86
C GLU A 483 -15.59 5.25 23.32
N GLY A 484 -16.72 5.11 22.62
CA GLY A 484 -17.70 4.06 22.87
C GLY A 484 -17.11 2.66 22.70
N TRP A 485 -16.24 2.45 21.69
CA TRP A 485 -15.55 1.16 21.49
C TRP A 485 -14.70 0.79 22.70
N TYR A 486 -13.87 1.70 23.19
CA TYR A 486 -13.03 1.46 24.38
C TYR A 486 -13.87 1.27 25.65
N LYS A 487 -14.98 2.02 25.81
CA LYS A 487 -15.90 1.84 26.95
C LYS A 487 -16.58 0.47 26.92
N THR A 488 -17.00 -0.01 25.73
CA THR A 488 -17.60 -1.34 25.55
C THR A 488 -16.60 -2.43 25.88
N PHE A 489 -15.37 -2.34 25.38
CA PHE A 489 -14.30 -3.29 25.68
C PHE A 489 -14.01 -3.35 27.19
N ARG A 490 -13.90 -2.18 27.86
CA ARG A 490 -13.72 -2.14 29.32
C ARG A 490 -14.84 -2.83 30.11
N ARG A 491 -16.09 -2.75 29.62
CA ARG A 491 -17.22 -3.46 30.25
C ARG A 491 -17.11 -4.97 30.07
N GLN A 492 -16.68 -5.43 28.91
CA GLN A 492 -16.44 -6.85 28.64
C GLN A 492 -15.32 -7.43 29.50
N CYS A 493 -14.29 -6.65 29.81
CA CYS A 493 -13.17 -7.05 30.66
C CYS A 493 -13.50 -7.03 32.16
N ARG A 494 -14.63 -6.45 32.59
CA ARG A 494 -15.03 -6.49 34.01
C ARG A 494 -15.52 -7.89 34.35
N VAL A 495 -14.71 -8.61 35.14
CA VAL A 495 -15.16 -9.84 35.77
C VAL A 495 -16.37 -9.49 36.67
N PRO A 496 -17.51 -10.20 36.55
CA PRO A 496 -18.57 -10.04 37.53
C PRO A 496 -17.96 -10.25 38.93
N GLN A 497 -18.16 -9.31 39.85
CA GLN A 497 -17.78 -9.54 41.26
C GLN A 497 -18.53 -10.79 41.68
N LEU A 498 -17.80 -11.89 41.87
CA LEU A 498 -18.34 -13.10 42.51
C LEU A 498 -18.71 -12.66 43.94
N ALA A 499 -19.98 -12.44 44.15
CA ALA A 499 -20.52 -12.22 45.48
C ALA A 499 -20.15 -13.45 46.31
N GLY A 500 -19.21 -13.32 47.24
CA GLY A 500 -19.00 -14.32 48.30
C GLY A 500 -17.63 -14.99 48.40
N ILE A 501 -16.53 -14.44 47.85
CA ILE A 501 -15.19 -14.93 48.20
C ILE A 501 -14.63 -13.99 49.27
N PRO A 502 -14.37 -14.46 50.53
CA PRO A 502 -13.71 -13.68 51.56
C PRO A 502 -12.29 -13.30 51.12
N ALA A 503 -11.89 -12.05 51.34
CA ALA A 503 -10.51 -11.63 51.15
C ALA A 503 -9.58 -12.50 52.03
N PHE A 504 -8.68 -13.23 51.39
CA PHE A 504 -7.53 -13.80 52.12
C PHE A 504 -6.62 -12.64 52.49
N HIS A 505 -6.48 -12.47 53.83
CA HIS A 505 -5.50 -11.57 54.45
C HIS A 505 -4.10 -12.18 54.37
#